data_fa362d6149c29cd03569cb0ec8780d86
#
_entry.id   fa362d6149c29cd03569cb0ec8780d86
#
_cell.length_a   1.000
_cell.length_b   1.000
_cell.length_c   1.000
_cell.angle_alpha   90.00
_cell.angle_beta   90.00
_cell.angle_gamma   90.00
#
_symmetry.space_group_name_H-M   'P 1'
#
loop_
_entity.id
_entity.type
_entity.pdbx_description
1 polymer ?
#
loop_
_entity_poly.entity_id
_entity_poly.type
_entity_poly.pdbx_seq_one_letter_code
_entity_poly.pdbx_strand_id
1 'polypeptide(L)' 'MSSLHHENILEDCFEVAMDSFRINNKLTHEQLDELITISKGTYDAICSNAYKLFQDRCQ' A
#
# COMPACT_ATOMS: atom_id res chain seq x y z
N MET A 1 -15.05 -18.53 -0.69
CA MET A 1 -13.97 -18.57 0.32
C MET A 1 -12.65 -18.06 -0.22
N SER A 2 -12.23 -18.53 -1.38
CA SER A 2 -10.95 -18.06 -1.95
C SER A 2 -10.94 -16.58 -2.25
N SER A 3 -12.06 -15.96 -2.62
CA SER A 3 -12.11 -14.53 -2.89
C SER A 3 -11.86 -13.71 -1.62
N LEU A 4 -12.39 -14.15 -0.47
CA LEU A 4 -12.13 -13.48 0.81
C LEU A 4 -10.66 -13.56 1.18
N HIS A 5 -10.05 -14.71 0.90
CA HIS A 5 -8.64 -14.91 1.17
C HIS A 5 -7.79 -13.95 0.33
N HIS A 6 -8.12 -13.79 -0.95
CA HIS A 6 -7.41 -12.88 -1.84
C HIS A 6 -7.58 -11.43 -1.42
N GLU A 7 -8.77 -11.05 -0.99
CA GLU A 7 -9.02 -9.68 -0.53
C GLU A 7 -8.18 -9.37 0.70
N ASN A 8 -8.07 -10.29 1.64
CA ASN A 8 -7.26 -10.10 2.84
C ASN A 8 -5.78 -9.94 2.50
N ILE A 9 -5.29 -10.73 1.54
CA ILE A 9 -3.90 -10.62 1.09
C ILE A 9 -3.65 -9.25 0.46
N LEU A 10 -4.57 -8.78 -0.36
CA LEU A 10 -4.44 -7.48 -1.02
C LEU A 10 -4.41 -6.34 0.00
N GLU A 11 -5.30 -6.38 0.99
CA GLU A 11 -5.31 -5.37 2.05
C GLU A 11 -4.00 -5.36 2.82
N ASP A 12 -3.48 -6.53 3.15
CA ASP A 12 -2.22 -6.67 3.86
C ASP A 12 -1.07 -6.09 3.05
N CYS A 13 -1.04 -6.39 1.75
CA CYS A 13 -0.02 -5.84 0.86
C CYS A 13 -0.10 -4.32 0.78
N PHE A 14 -1.32 -3.78 0.77
CA PHE A 14 -1.51 -2.33 0.74
C PHE A 14 -0.97 -1.69 2.01
N GLU A 15 -1.24 -2.27 3.17
CA GLU A 15 -0.72 -1.77 4.44
C GLU A 15 0.80 -1.80 4.47
N VAL A 16 1.40 -2.90 4.01
CA VAL A 16 2.85 -3.03 3.97
C VAL A 16 3.44 -1.97 3.04
N ALA A 17 2.83 -1.76 1.89
CA ALA A 17 3.30 -0.75 0.95
C ALA A 17 3.21 0.66 1.53
N MET A 18 2.12 0.98 2.22
CA MET A 18 1.96 2.26 2.89
C MET A 18 3.00 2.48 3.97
N ASP A 19 3.21 1.48 4.81
CA ASP A 19 4.18 1.56 5.89
C ASP A 19 5.60 1.72 5.34
N SER A 20 5.93 0.96 4.30
CA SER A 20 7.25 1.05 3.67
C SER A 20 7.50 2.45 3.11
N PHE A 21 6.49 3.00 2.43
CA PHE A 21 6.59 4.36 1.89
C PHE A 21 6.78 5.38 3.01
N ARG A 22 5.98 5.24 4.06
CA ARG A 22 6.04 6.15 5.21
C ARG A 22 7.41 6.13 5.87
N ILE A 23 7.91 4.93 6.14
CA ILE A 23 9.20 4.76 6.81
C ILE A 23 10.35 5.27 5.94
N ASN A 24 10.33 4.94 4.65
CA ASN A 24 11.38 5.35 3.73
C ASN A 24 11.46 6.88 3.58
N ASN A 25 10.35 7.56 3.73
CA ASN A 25 10.28 9.01 3.62
C ASN A 25 10.24 9.72 4.97
N LYS A 26 10.35 8.95 6.07
CA LYS A 26 10.39 9.47 7.45
C LYS A 26 9.16 10.32 7.77
N LEU A 27 8.00 9.81 7.41
CA LEU A 27 6.73 10.49 7.60
C LEU A 27 5.98 9.91 8.80
N THR A 28 5.17 10.75 9.45
CA THR A 28 4.17 10.26 10.39
C THR A 28 2.94 9.79 9.64
N HIS A 29 2.03 9.09 10.32
CA HIS A 29 0.77 8.66 9.70
C HIS A 29 -0.03 9.86 9.20
N GLU A 30 -0.06 10.93 9.97
CA GLU A 30 -0.78 12.16 9.57
C GLU A 30 -0.16 12.78 8.34
N GLN A 31 1.17 12.83 8.28
CA GLN A 31 1.87 13.38 7.14
C GLN A 31 1.62 12.56 5.88
N LEU A 32 1.58 11.24 6.01
CA LEU A 32 1.27 10.39 4.88
C LEU A 32 -0.15 10.62 4.37
N ASP A 33 -1.12 10.73 5.29
CA ASP A 33 -2.50 11.01 4.91
C ASP A 33 -2.63 12.33 4.13
N GLU A 34 -1.95 13.36 4.61
CA GLU A 34 -1.95 14.65 3.91
C GLU A 34 -1.33 14.52 2.53
N LEU A 35 -0.21 13.83 2.44
CA LEU A 35 0.49 13.67 1.17
C LEU A 35 -0.38 12.93 0.15
N ILE A 36 -1.06 11.88 0.58
CA ILE A 36 -1.95 11.13 -0.29
C ILE A 36 -3.09 12.02 -0.78
N THR A 37 -3.61 12.87 0.09
CA THR A 37 -4.71 13.75 -0.23
C THR A 37 -4.33 14.80 -1.27
N ILE A 38 -3.12 15.36 -1.17
CA ILE A 38 -2.69 16.44 -2.06
C ILE A 38 -1.92 15.95 -3.28
N SER A 39 -1.44 14.71 -3.26
CA SER A 39 -0.63 14.17 -4.36
C SER A 39 -1.17 12.81 -4.80
N LYS A 40 -1.86 12.80 -5.92
CA LYS A 40 -2.38 11.57 -6.50
C LYS A 40 -1.26 10.62 -6.90
N GLY A 41 -0.13 11.16 -7.33
CA GLY A 41 1.03 10.35 -7.70
C GLY A 41 1.56 9.51 -6.56
N THR A 42 1.49 10.03 -5.33
CA THR A 42 1.90 9.30 -4.13
C THR A 42 1.01 8.08 -3.92
N TYR A 43 -0.29 8.26 -4.01
CA TYR A 43 -1.23 7.16 -3.84
C TYR A 43 -1.03 6.10 -4.92
N ASP A 44 -0.86 6.54 -6.16
CA ASP A 44 -0.63 5.64 -7.29
C ASP A 44 0.64 4.80 -7.09
N ALA A 45 1.70 5.41 -6.58
CA ALA A 45 2.95 4.70 -6.31
C ALA A 45 2.76 3.62 -5.24
N ILE A 46 2.01 3.95 -4.19
CA ILE A 46 1.72 2.99 -3.11
C ILE A 46 0.89 1.83 -3.66
N CYS A 47 -0.12 2.12 -4.46
CA CYS A 47 -0.96 1.09 -5.06
C CYS A 47 -0.15 0.18 -5.98
N SER A 48 0.76 0.74 -6.75
CA SER A 48 1.63 -0.03 -7.65
C SER A 48 2.50 -1.00 -6.85
N ASN A 49 3.07 -0.54 -5.76
CA ASN A 49 3.88 -1.40 -4.89
C ASN A 49 3.04 -2.49 -4.24
N ALA A 50 1.85 -2.14 -3.78
CA ALA A 50 0.93 -3.11 -3.18
C ALA A 50 0.58 -4.20 -4.18
N TYR A 51 0.33 -3.83 -5.41
CA TYR A 51 -0.02 -4.78 -6.46
C TYR A 51 1.13 -5.74 -6.74
N LYS A 52 2.36 -5.24 -6.78
CA LYS A 52 3.53 -6.09 -6.97
C LYS A 52 3.69 -7.10 -5.84
N LEU A 53 3.50 -6.65 -4.61
CA LEU A 53 3.55 -7.55 -3.45
C LEU A 53 2.45 -8.60 -3.53
N PHE A 54 1.28 -8.19 -3.96
CA PHE A 54 0.14 -9.09 -4.11
C PHE A 54 0.46 -10.18 -5.14
N GLN A 55 1.01 -9.80 -6.27
CA GLN A 55 1.38 -10.76 -7.31
C GLN A 55 2.42 -11.77 -6.81
N ASP A 56 3.41 -11.31 -6.06
CA ASP A 56 4.43 -12.19 -5.49
C ASP A 56 3.82 -13.20 -4.54
N ARG A 57 2.88 -12.76 -3.71
CA ARG A 57 2.29 -13.65 -2.71
C ARG A 57 1.29 -14.63 -3.31
N CYS A 58 0.70 -14.29 -4.43
CA CYS A 58 -0.30 -15.14 -5.09
C CYS A 58 0.30 -16.08 -6.12
N GLN A 59 1.60 -16.08 -6.27
CA GLN A 59 2.27 -17.09 -7.10
C GLN A 59 2.38 -18.42 -6.36
#